data_b0c2ef0315bfe8dfaab8a7c8ded5dd96
#
_entry.id   b0c2ef0315bfe8dfaab8a7c8ded5dd96
#
_cell.length_a   1.000
_cell.length_b   1.000
_cell.length_c   1.000
_cell.angle_alpha   90.00
_cell.angle_beta   90.00
_cell.angle_gamma   90.00
#
_symmetry.space_group_name_H-M   'P 1'
#
loop_
_entity.id
_entity.type
_entity.pdbx_description
1 polymer ?
#
loop_
_entity_poly.entity_id
_entity_poly.type
_entity_poly.pdbx_seq_one_letter_code
_entity_poly.pdbx_strand_id
1 'polypeptide(L)'
;MWTSSKTGSAAVEPAIRQFLPPCQEHCPIHEDIQRTNVLISLLPDNPQEAKKGLIQIGDYLYESNPLFPVCGYVCGICELTCNYHNKGGSIRRRLLKRFVSENFLNHLEKKEEYDVIKDRENVAVIGGGPGGLMCAFDLAKRGYRVTLFEASNRLGGALWLIPHYRLPKDVLQRVIESM
;
A
#
# COMPACT_ATOMS: atom_id res chain seq x y z
N MET A 1 11.73 -3.81 -23.83
CA MET A 1 12.98 -3.55 -23.07
C MET A 1 12.76 -2.31 -22.24
N TRP A 2 12.56 -2.44 -20.95
CA TRP A 2 12.39 -1.29 -20.07
C TRP A 2 13.76 -0.73 -19.71
N THR A 3 14.12 0.43 -20.23
CA THR A 3 15.29 1.17 -19.77
C THR A 3 14.86 2.10 -18.66
N SER A 4 15.13 1.73 -17.41
CA SER A 4 15.07 2.63 -16.27
C SER A 4 15.99 3.84 -16.55
N SER A 5 15.41 5.03 -16.61
CA SER A 5 16.20 6.26 -16.69
C SER A 5 17.05 6.37 -15.41
N LYS A 6 18.34 6.26 -15.57
CA LYS A 6 19.34 6.46 -14.53
C LYS A 6 19.41 7.94 -14.16
N THR A 7 18.51 8.40 -13.30
CA THR A 7 18.76 9.62 -12.56
C THR A 7 19.49 9.23 -11.27
N GLY A 8 20.69 9.70 -11.12
CA GLY A 8 21.66 9.79 -10.02
C GLY A 8 21.50 9.12 -8.65
N SER A 9 20.49 8.30 -8.39
CA SER A 9 20.27 7.66 -7.08
C SER A 9 20.81 6.22 -6.99
N ALA A 10 21.21 5.61 -8.11
CA ALA A 10 21.58 4.20 -8.16
C ALA A 10 22.82 3.82 -7.31
N ALA A 11 23.67 4.80 -6.97
CA ALA A 11 24.87 4.55 -6.15
C ALA A 11 24.56 4.63 -4.63
N VAL A 12 23.49 5.33 -4.23
CA VAL A 12 23.13 5.51 -2.82
C VAL A 12 22.13 4.43 -2.37
N GLU A 13 21.27 3.96 -3.27
CA GLU A 13 20.26 2.93 -2.97
C GLU A 13 20.83 1.61 -2.40
N PRO A 14 21.89 1.01 -2.96
CA PRO A 14 22.48 -0.21 -2.39
C PRO A 14 23.04 0.00 -0.98
N ALA A 15 23.64 1.17 -0.72
CA ALA A 15 24.21 1.49 0.59
C ALA A 15 23.11 1.70 1.65
N ILE A 16 22.00 2.35 1.27
CA ILE A 16 20.84 2.54 2.17
C ILE A 16 20.18 1.21 2.47
N ARG A 17 20.02 0.32 1.49
CA ARG A 17 19.42 -1.01 1.68
C ARG A 17 20.17 -1.87 2.70
N GLN A 18 21.47 -1.72 2.85
CA GLN A 18 22.26 -2.44 3.84
C GLN A 18 21.87 -2.10 5.28
N PHE A 19 21.21 -0.98 5.51
CA PHE A 19 20.79 -0.51 6.84
C PHE A 19 19.27 -0.64 7.07
N LEU A 20 18.53 -1.11 6.09
CA LEU A 20 17.09 -1.33 6.27
C LEU A 20 16.85 -2.58 7.13
N PRO A 21 15.85 -2.55 8.01
CA PRO A 21 15.45 -3.75 8.74
C PRO A 21 14.94 -4.82 7.76
N PRO A 22 15.18 -6.12 8.03
CA PRO A 22 14.79 -7.19 7.12
C PRO A 22 13.32 -7.16 6.70
N CYS A 23 12.43 -6.76 7.60
CA CYS A 23 11.00 -6.63 7.29
C CYS A 23 10.70 -5.58 6.20
N GLN A 24 11.47 -4.51 6.15
CA GLN A 24 11.35 -3.47 5.13
C GLN A 24 12.07 -3.85 3.84
N GLU A 25 13.25 -4.46 3.95
CA GLU A 25 14.02 -4.91 2.79
C GLU A 25 13.29 -5.97 1.98
N HIS A 26 12.64 -6.93 2.65
CA HIS A 26 11.88 -7.98 1.98
C HIS A 26 10.46 -7.52 1.55
N CYS A 27 10.04 -6.33 1.96
CA CYS A 27 8.78 -5.78 1.47
C CYS A 27 8.93 -5.34 0.01
N PRO A 28 8.11 -5.85 -0.94
CA PRO A 28 8.24 -5.49 -2.36
C PRO A 28 8.12 -3.99 -2.66
N ILE A 29 7.45 -3.25 -1.80
CA ILE A 29 7.28 -1.80 -1.89
C ILE A 29 8.17 -1.02 -0.91
N HIS A 30 9.05 -1.70 -0.18
CA HIS A 30 9.93 -1.12 0.85
C HIS A 30 9.20 -0.21 1.85
N GLU A 31 7.98 -0.61 2.25
CA GLU A 31 7.19 0.14 3.23
C GLU A 31 8.01 0.42 4.50
N ASP A 32 7.98 1.65 4.99
CA ASP A 32 8.61 2.02 6.27
C ASP A 32 7.83 1.43 7.46
N ILE A 33 8.08 0.13 7.68
CA ILE A 33 7.41 -0.67 8.71
C ILE A 33 7.78 -0.21 10.12
N GLN A 34 9.02 0.22 10.32
CA GLN A 34 9.45 0.72 11.63
C GLN A 34 8.69 1.97 12.00
N ARG A 35 8.63 2.95 11.11
CA ARG A 35 7.91 4.19 11.33
C ARG A 35 6.44 3.94 11.65
N THR A 36 5.76 3.13 10.87
CA THR A 36 4.34 2.84 11.11
C THR A 36 4.09 2.08 12.40
N ASN A 37 4.99 1.18 12.81
CA ASN A 37 4.90 0.52 14.13
C ASN A 37 5.07 1.52 15.27
N VAL A 38 6.05 2.43 15.17
CA VAL A 38 6.26 3.50 16.16
C VAL A 38 5.04 4.41 16.24
N LEU A 39 4.50 4.86 15.11
CA LEU A 39 3.30 5.70 15.10
C LEU A 39 2.10 5.01 15.78
N ILE A 40 1.91 3.71 15.54
CA ILE A 40 0.86 2.94 16.22
C ILE A 40 1.13 2.85 17.74
N SER A 41 2.38 2.68 18.17
CA SER A 41 2.74 2.59 19.59
C SER A 41 2.62 3.92 20.34
N LEU A 42 2.60 5.03 19.64
CA LEU A 42 2.46 6.39 20.17
C LEU A 42 1.01 6.89 20.14
N LEU A 43 0.06 6.05 19.74
CA LEU A 43 -1.35 6.45 19.77
C LEU A 43 -1.77 6.77 21.23
N PRO A 44 -2.53 7.85 21.44
CA PRO A 44 -2.99 8.22 22.76
C PRO A 44 -4.02 7.22 23.31
N ASP A 45 -4.16 7.16 24.64
CA ASP A 45 -5.15 6.30 25.31
C ASP A 45 -6.60 6.75 25.05
N ASN A 46 -6.80 8.02 24.69
CA ASN A 46 -8.12 8.53 24.35
C ASN A 46 -8.62 7.91 23.03
N PRO A 47 -9.76 7.18 23.00
CA PRO A 47 -10.22 6.46 21.83
C PRO A 47 -10.49 7.34 20.60
N GLN A 48 -10.99 8.57 20.80
CA GLN A 48 -11.29 9.49 19.69
C GLN A 48 -10.01 10.03 19.05
N GLU A 49 -9.02 10.37 19.87
CA GLU A 49 -7.72 10.82 19.41
C GLU A 49 -6.92 9.68 18.75
N ALA A 50 -6.95 8.48 19.35
CA ALA A 50 -6.37 7.29 18.77
C ALA A 50 -6.96 6.98 17.40
N LYS A 51 -8.28 7.11 17.23
CA LYS A 51 -8.94 6.93 15.93
C LYS A 51 -8.46 7.93 14.89
N LYS A 52 -8.31 9.21 15.27
CA LYS A 52 -7.74 10.23 14.37
C LYS A 52 -6.31 9.87 13.97
N GLY A 53 -5.49 9.43 14.92
CA GLY A 53 -4.13 8.96 14.64
C GLY A 53 -4.10 7.75 13.69
N LEU A 54 -5.01 6.79 13.85
CA LEU A 54 -5.12 5.63 12.95
C LEU A 54 -5.49 6.05 11.52
N ILE A 55 -6.35 7.05 11.34
CA ILE A 55 -6.69 7.60 10.03
C ILE A 55 -5.46 8.24 9.40
N GLN A 56 -4.71 9.06 10.13
CA GLN A 56 -3.47 9.67 9.62
C GLN A 56 -2.41 8.63 9.24
N ILE A 57 -2.28 7.55 10.02
CA ILE A 57 -1.40 6.43 9.66
C ILE A 57 -1.91 5.73 8.40
N GLY A 58 -3.22 5.60 8.25
CA GLY A 58 -3.86 5.07 7.05
C GLY A 58 -3.57 5.91 5.81
N ASP A 59 -3.68 7.24 5.91
CA ASP A 59 -3.33 8.19 4.85
C ASP A 59 -1.86 8.03 4.43
N TYR A 60 -0.96 7.99 5.41
CA TYR A 60 0.47 7.79 5.15
C TYR A 60 0.76 6.47 4.41
N LEU A 61 0.09 5.37 4.80
CA LEU A 61 0.22 4.09 4.11
C LEU A 61 -0.40 4.11 2.72
N TYR A 62 -1.55 4.77 2.56
CA TYR A 62 -2.27 4.88 1.30
C TYR A 62 -1.47 5.64 0.24
N GLU A 63 -0.77 6.69 0.64
CA GLU A 63 0.10 7.48 -0.23
C GLU A 63 1.17 6.64 -0.95
N SER A 64 1.70 5.63 -0.26
CA SER A 64 2.72 4.73 -0.83
C SER A 64 2.12 3.46 -1.45
N ASN A 65 0.97 3.03 -0.95
CA ASN A 65 0.31 1.79 -1.37
C ASN A 65 -1.20 1.84 -1.10
N PRO A 66 -2.03 2.25 -2.05
CA PRO A 66 -3.47 2.25 -1.88
C PRO A 66 -4.05 0.84 -1.65
N LEU A 67 -3.33 -0.22 -2.02
CA LEU A 67 -3.68 -1.61 -1.71
C LEU A 67 -3.22 -2.07 -0.32
N PHE A 68 -2.71 -1.16 0.56
CA PHE A 68 -2.24 -1.56 1.88
C PHE A 68 -3.32 -2.26 2.74
N PRO A 69 -4.62 -1.94 2.63
CA PRO A 69 -5.64 -2.69 3.35
C PRO A 69 -5.64 -4.17 2.99
N VAL A 70 -5.49 -4.51 1.70
CA VAL A 70 -5.37 -5.91 1.24
C VAL A 70 -4.17 -6.60 1.90
N CYS A 71 -3.03 -5.91 2.02
CA CYS A 71 -1.86 -6.46 2.72
C CYS A 71 -2.17 -6.83 4.18
N GLY A 72 -3.03 -6.07 4.87
CA GLY A 72 -3.46 -6.36 6.25
C GLY A 72 -4.21 -7.68 6.39
N TYR A 73 -4.79 -8.18 5.31
CA TYR A 73 -5.51 -9.47 5.32
C TYR A 73 -4.66 -10.64 4.80
N VAL A 74 -3.80 -10.43 3.81
CA VAL A 74 -3.20 -11.55 3.07
C VAL A 74 -1.69 -11.62 3.13
N CYS A 75 -0.98 -10.51 3.34
CA CYS A 75 0.48 -10.45 3.32
C CYS A 75 1.07 -10.71 4.71
N GLY A 76 2.19 -11.43 4.77
CA GLY A 76 2.92 -11.72 6.01
C GLY A 76 4.43 -11.79 5.85
N ILE A 77 4.97 -11.31 4.72
CA ILE A 77 6.41 -11.40 4.40
C ILE A 77 7.25 -10.74 5.49
N CYS A 78 6.85 -9.56 5.95
CA CYS A 78 7.55 -8.84 7.01
C CYS A 78 7.56 -9.55 8.38
N GLU A 79 6.57 -10.43 8.63
CA GLU A 79 6.55 -11.26 9.85
C GLU A 79 7.53 -12.41 9.76
N LEU A 80 7.71 -12.99 8.57
CA LEU A 80 8.64 -14.09 8.33
C LEU A 80 10.10 -13.66 8.48
N THR A 81 10.42 -12.42 8.15
CA THR A 81 11.78 -11.86 8.19
C THR A 81 12.04 -10.99 9.43
N CYS A 82 11.18 -11.06 10.42
CA CYS A 82 11.24 -10.21 11.60
C CYS A 82 12.44 -10.58 12.51
N ASN A 83 13.26 -9.59 12.88
CA ASN A 83 14.39 -9.76 13.81
C ASN A 83 13.96 -10.24 15.20
N TYR A 84 12.71 -10.07 15.58
CA TYR A 84 12.14 -10.55 16.84
C TYR A 84 11.71 -12.01 16.81
N HIS A 85 11.82 -12.68 15.66
CA HIS A 85 11.37 -14.07 15.51
C HIS A 85 11.93 -14.98 16.62
N ASN A 86 13.22 -14.85 16.93
CA ASN A 86 13.93 -15.63 17.95
C ASN A 86 13.95 -14.96 19.34
N LYS A 87 13.20 -13.86 19.52
CA LYS A 87 13.20 -13.05 20.76
C LYS A 87 11.80 -12.91 21.36
N GLY A 88 11.00 -13.97 21.30
CA GLY A 88 9.61 -13.95 21.80
C GLY A 88 8.55 -13.91 20.72
N GLY A 89 8.94 -13.92 19.45
CA GLY A 89 8.04 -13.99 18.30
C GLY A 89 8.03 -12.73 17.44
N SER A 90 7.67 -12.91 16.18
CA SER A 90 7.58 -11.82 15.20
C SER A 90 6.51 -10.80 15.59
N ILE A 91 6.77 -9.53 15.32
CA ILE A 91 5.75 -8.47 15.42
C ILE A 91 4.63 -8.81 14.43
N ARG A 92 3.40 -8.89 14.92
CA ARG A 92 2.21 -9.24 14.13
C ARG A 92 1.79 -8.11 13.20
N ARG A 93 2.68 -7.74 12.27
CA ARG A 93 2.52 -6.58 11.38
C ARG A 93 1.27 -6.64 10.52
N ARG A 94 0.89 -7.82 10.05
CA ARG A 94 -0.35 -8.01 9.30
C ARG A 94 -1.57 -7.59 10.10
N LEU A 95 -1.65 -7.98 11.38
CA LEU A 95 -2.76 -7.60 12.26
C LEU A 95 -2.76 -6.10 12.57
N LEU A 96 -1.58 -5.52 12.81
CA LEU A 96 -1.46 -4.07 13.01
C LEU A 96 -1.92 -3.30 11.78
N LYS A 97 -1.52 -3.73 10.59
CA LYS A 97 -1.95 -3.12 9.33
C LYS A 97 -3.45 -3.29 9.10
N ARG A 98 -4.00 -4.44 9.44
CA ARG A 98 -5.44 -4.69 9.39
C ARG A 98 -6.19 -3.75 10.34
N PHE A 99 -5.72 -3.58 11.56
CA PHE A 99 -6.30 -2.67 12.53
C PHE A 99 -6.33 -1.22 12.03
N VAL A 100 -5.23 -0.74 11.44
CA VAL A 100 -5.20 0.57 10.77
C VAL A 100 -6.22 0.62 9.64
N SER A 101 -6.24 -0.40 8.77
CA SER A 101 -7.10 -0.42 7.60
C SER A 101 -8.59 -0.41 7.94
N GLU A 102 -9.03 -1.17 8.95
CA GLU A 102 -10.42 -1.22 9.40
C GLU A 102 -10.92 0.13 9.91
N ASN A 103 -10.05 0.92 10.55
CA ASN A 103 -10.37 2.28 10.98
C ASN A 103 -10.31 3.28 9.81
N PHE A 104 -9.33 3.11 8.93
CA PHE A 104 -9.10 3.98 7.79
C PHE A 104 -10.18 3.84 6.71
N LEU A 105 -10.56 2.62 6.34
CA LEU A 105 -11.56 2.37 5.29
C LEU A 105 -12.92 3.01 5.57
N ASN A 106 -13.29 3.17 6.84
CA ASN A 106 -14.52 3.87 7.22
C ASN A 106 -14.44 5.39 7.01
N HIS A 107 -13.25 5.90 6.82
CA HIS A 107 -12.96 7.32 6.60
C HIS A 107 -12.49 7.60 5.17
N LEU A 108 -12.24 6.54 4.40
CA LEU A 108 -11.79 6.66 3.02
C LEU A 108 -12.94 7.18 2.16
N GLU A 109 -13.00 8.49 2.01
CA GLU A 109 -13.83 9.13 1.01
C GLU A 109 -13.16 8.96 -0.36
N LYS A 110 -13.96 9.03 -1.44
CA LYS A 110 -13.41 9.05 -2.80
C LYS A 110 -12.38 10.17 -2.87
N LYS A 111 -11.11 9.82 -3.07
CA LYS A 111 -10.06 10.83 -3.14
C LYS A 111 -10.30 11.75 -4.33
N GLU A 112 -9.92 13.01 -4.15
CA GLU A 112 -9.97 14.02 -5.20
C GLU A 112 -9.23 13.53 -6.44
N GLU A 113 -9.72 13.91 -7.61
CA GLU A 113 -9.05 13.63 -8.87
C GLU A 113 -7.65 14.27 -8.85
N TYR A 114 -6.66 13.51 -9.28
CA TYR A 114 -5.32 14.05 -9.42
C TYR A 114 -5.25 15.00 -10.60
N ASP A 115 -4.64 16.17 -10.38
CA ASP A 115 -4.46 17.16 -11.44
C ASP A 115 -3.61 16.60 -12.59
N VAL A 116 -4.18 16.62 -13.79
CA VAL A 116 -3.45 16.23 -14.99
C VAL A 116 -2.55 17.38 -15.43
N ILE A 117 -1.25 17.13 -15.51
CA ILE A 117 -0.29 18.10 -16.02
C ILE A 117 -0.47 18.23 -17.53
N LYS A 118 -0.75 19.45 -18.01
CA LYS A 118 -1.24 19.75 -19.37
C LYS A 118 -0.36 19.20 -20.52
N ASP A 119 0.95 19.16 -20.31
CA ASP A 119 1.91 18.75 -21.36
C ASP A 119 2.43 17.32 -21.19
N ARG A 120 1.76 16.53 -20.35
CA ARG A 120 2.11 15.10 -20.17
C ARG A 120 1.34 14.22 -21.15
N GLU A 121 2.03 13.15 -21.55
CA GLU A 121 1.48 12.15 -22.47
C GLU A 121 0.33 11.36 -21.83
N ASN A 122 -0.57 10.86 -22.67
CA ASN A 122 -1.61 9.94 -22.24
C ASN A 122 -1.00 8.53 -22.10
N VAL A 123 -1.32 7.85 -21.02
CA VAL A 123 -0.79 6.50 -20.73
C VAL A 123 -1.92 5.49 -20.68
N ALA A 124 -1.76 4.40 -21.42
CA ALA A 124 -2.65 3.24 -21.36
C ALA A 124 -2.05 2.17 -20.45
N VAL A 125 -2.81 1.74 -19.45
CA VAL A 125 -2.46 0.58 -18.59
C VAL A 125 -3.35 -0.58 -18.99
N ILE A 126 -2.75 -1.72 -19.35
CA ILE A 126 -3.47 -2.92 -19.76
C ILE A 126 -3.51 -3.93 -18.63
N GLY A 127 -4.71 -4.23 -18.15
CA GLY A 127 -4.97 -5.14 -17.04
C GLY A 127 -5.24 -4.43 -15.71
N GLY A 128 -6.42 -4.63 -15.13
CA GLY A 128 -6.89 -4.04 -13.88
C GLY A 128 -6.61 -4.89 -12.64
N GLY A 129 -5.63 -5.78 -12.67
CA GLY A 129 -5.14 -6.52 -11.51
C GLY A 129 -4.33 -5.62 -10.56
N PRO A 130 -3.80 -6.17 -9.44
CA PRO A 130 -3.10 -5.35 -8.43
C PRO A 130 -1.92 -4.56 -9.02
N GLY A 131 -1.17 -5.13 -9.94
CA GLY A 131 -0.06 -4.44 -10.61
C GLY A 131 -0.52 -3.28 -11.49
N GLY A 132 -1.59 -3.48 -12.28
CA GLY A 132 -2.14 -2.42 -13.14
C GLY A 132 -2.79 -1.30 -12.31
N LEU A 133 -3.49 -1.65 -11.24
CA LEU A 133 -4.05 -0.68 -10.31
C LEU A 133 -2.96 0.20 -9.69
N MET A 134 -1.89 -0.40 -9.18
CA MET A 134 -0.76 0.35 -8.62
C MET A 134 -0.08 1.23 -9.66
N CYS A 135 0.15 0.70 -10.87
CA CYS A 135 0.75 1.45 -11.97
C CYS A 135 -0.12 2.67 -12.35
N ALA A 136 -1.42 2.46 -12.49
CA ALA A 136 -2.36 3.53 -12.82
C ALA A 136 -2.38 4.62 -11.73
N PHE A 137 -2.43 4.20 -10.46
CA PHE A 137 -2.39 5.10 -9.31
C PHE A 137 -1.10 5.94 -9.27
N ASP A 138 0.05 5.32 -9.40
CA ASP A 138 1.34 6.02 -9.38
C ASP A 138 1.50 7.00 -10.54
N LEU A 139 1.00 6.65 -11.72
CA LEU A 139 1.02 7.52 -12.88
C LEU A 139 0.05 8.70 -12.72
N ALA A 140 -1.16 8.46 -12.23
CA ALA A 140 -2.13 9.50 -11.95
C ALA A 140 -1.60 10.51 -10.91
N LYS A 141 -1.01 10.03 -9.81
CA LYS A 141 -0.33 10.87 -8.81
C LYS A 141 0.75 11.76 -9.42
N ARG A 142 1.42 11.29 -10.45
CA ARG A 142 2.45 12.06 -11.17
C ARG A 142 1.88 12.99 -12.22
N GLY A 143 0.54 13.10 -12.32
CA GLY A 143 -0.14 14.00 -13.24
C GLY A 143 -0.24 13.51 -14.68
N TYR A 144 -0.08 12.20 -14.93
CA TYR A 144 -0.39 11.62 -16.24
C TYR A 144 -1.88 11.39 -16.37
N ARG A 145 -2.40 11.57 -17.60
CA ARG A 145 -3.73 11.10 -17.94
C ARG A 145 -3.69 9.60 -18.22
N VAL A 146 -4.25 8.82 -17.31
CA VAL A 146 -4.19 7.36 -17.37
C VAL A 146 -5.54 6.79 -17.81
N THR A 147 -5.49 5.85 -18.76
CA THR A 147 -6.63 5.01 -19.13
C THR A 147 -6.28 3.57 -18.81
N LEU A 148 -7.05 2.96 -17.91
CA LEU A 148 -6.87 1.55 -17.53
C LEU A 148 -7.88 0.69 -18.30
N PHE A 149 -7.38 -0.33 -19.01
CA PHE A 149 -8.16 -1.30 -19.76
C PHE A 149 -8.19 -2.63 -19.02
N GLU A 150 -9.39 -3.16 -18.78
CA GLU A 150 -9.59 -4.46 -18.15
C GLU A 150 -10.52 -5.33 -19.00
N ALA A 151 -10.15 -6.58 -19.23
CA ALA A 151 -10.92 -7.50 -20.06
C ALA A 151 -12.15 -8.07 -19.33
N SER A 152 -12.10 -8.16 -18.00
CA SER A 152 -13.23 -8.61 -17.20
C SER A 152 -14.17 -7.45 -16.86
N ASN A 153 -15.33 -7.77 -16.29
CA ASN A 153 -16.33 -6.77 -15.89
C ASN A 153 -15.99 -6.05 -14.57
N ARG A 154 -14.83 -6.31 -13.97
CA ARG A 154 -14.43 -5.71 -12.68
C ARG A 154 -12.91 -5.61 -12.55
N LEU A 155 -12.47 -4.57 -11.86
CA LEU A 155 -11.06 -4.38 -11.48
C LEU A 155 -10.68 -5.29 -10.29
N GLY A 156 -9.38 -5.50 -10.08
CA GLY A 156 -8.82 -6.28 -8.97
C GLY A 156 -8.25 -7.64 -9.36
N GLY A 157 -8.59 -8.16 -10.53
CA GLY A 157 -8.00 -9.39 -11.09
C GLY A 157 -7.97 -10.55 -10.10
N ALA A 158 -6.79 -11.14 -9.88
CA ALA A 158 -6.60 -12.30 -9.00
C ALA A 158 -6.96 -12.05 -7.52
N LEU A 159 -7.09 -10.82 -7.06
CA LEU A 159 -7.53 -10.54 -5.68
C LEU A 159 -8.95 -11.08 -5.40
N TRP A 160 -9.77 -11.20 -6.42
CA TRP A 160 -11.11 -11.78 -6.30
C TRP A 160 -11.11 -13.30 -6.07
N LEU A 161 -10.02 -13.98 -6.41
CA LEU A 161 -9.86 -15.43 -6.21
C LEU A 161 -9.51 -15.77 -4.75
N ILE A 162 -9.04 -14.78 -3.97
CA ILE A 162 -8.74 -14.98 -2.55
C ILE A 162 -10.06 -15.32 -1.82
N PRO A 163 -10.12 -16.40 -1.02
CA PRO A 163 -11.33 -16.77 -0.30
C PRO A 163 -11.84 -15.62 0.61
N HIS A 164 -13.16 -15.46 0.69
CA HIS A 164 -13.78 -14.32 1.40
C HIS A 164 -13.44 -14.29 2.89
N TYR A 165 -13.25 -15.45 3.54
CA TYR A 165 -12.84 -15.53 4.95
C TYR A 165 -11.43 -15.00 5.19
N ARG A 166 -10.58 -14.92 4.14
CA ARG A 166 -9.24 -14.38 4.21
C ARG A 166 -9.19 -12.91 3.75
N LEU A 167 -9.93 -12.55 2.71
CA LEU A 167 -10.09 -11.18 2.24
C LEU A 167 -11.57 -10.92 1.98
N PRO A 168 -12.28 -10.22 2.88
CA PRO A 168 -13.67 -9.83 2.68
C PRO A 168 -13.85 -9.05 1.38
N LYS A 169 -14.89 -9.36 0.63
CA LYS A 169 -15.09 -8.79 -0.70
C LYS A 169 -15.53 -7.34 -0.68
N ASP A 170 -16.23 -6.94 0.37
CA ASP A 170 -16.58 -5.54 0.63
C ASP A 170 -15.33 -4.68 0.90
N VAL A 171 -14.34 -5.20 1.64
CA VAL A 171 -13.05 -4.53 1.83
C VAL A 171 -12.35 -4.34 0.49
N LEU A 172 -12.26 -5.41 -0.32
CA LEU A 172 -11.62 -5.32 -1.64
C LEU A 172 -12.33 -4.33 -2.55
N GLN A 173 -13.65 -4.36 -2.58
CA GLN A 173 -14.46 -3.45 -3.39
C GLN A 173 -14.20 -1.98 -3.01
N ARG A 174 -14.26 -1.67 -1.71
CA ARG A 174 -14.03 -0.31 -1.20
C ARG A 174 -12.61 0.20 -1.51
N VAL A 175 -11.61 -0.66 -1.42
CA VAL A 175 -10.24 -0.32 -1.77
C VAL A 175 -10.11 0.02 -3.25
N ILE A 176 -10.74 -0.76 -4.13
CA ILE A 176 -10.70 -0.50 -5.58
C ILE A 176 -11.45 0.78 -5.93
N GLU A 177 -12.60 1.02 -5.31
CA GLU A 177 -13.43 2.22 -5.54
C GLU A 177 -12.77 3.52 -5.06
N SER A 178 -11.81 3.42 -4.14
CA SER A 178 -11.08 4.57 -3.61
C SER A 178 -9.89 5.00 -4.47
N MET A 179 -9.49 4.20 -5.42
CA MET A 179 -8.37 4.46 -6.33
C MET A 179 -8.82 5.18 -7.59
#